data_86370753fcb96e9781d09663ed56e0ed
#
_entry.id   86370753fcb96e9781d09663ed56e0ed
#
_cell.length_a   1.000
_cell.length_b   1.000
_cell.length_c   1.000
_cell.angle_alpha   90.00
_cell.angle_beta   90.00
_cell.angle_gamma   90.00
#
_symmetry.space_group_name_H-M   'P 1'
#
loop_
_entity.id
_entity.type
_entity.pdbx_description
1 polymer ?
#
loop_
_entity_poly.entity_id
_entity_poly.type
_entity_poly.pdbx_seq_one_letter_code
_entity_poly.pdbx_strand_id
1 'polypeptide(L)'
;MTTKTQNRHSAAAMAALLLVFGASTANARSWRINNDETKKANFTSINAAMSSEDVQAGDTLYLDPGCVIASQTISKRITLIGTGYLSKAHPTAYITGGLSIKAANTKVEGVYCTGYVYVQASYIILERCKVDSYIHTNGATAQYVSFRQCLIGNYIEGKGTTSNETLGWTIEGCIIRSGYSDGSVRSLYNPIIRNNYILNSYTSTTYSPSALRKITGGLIENNVLLNAKNTRAQTLWDVENSTVQRNVMSCDETKYAATYPDNICLDLGYAEAEPVVFAKTGEDMNIYRLADDSPAKGAGVGGEDCGPFAGAMPFVVYGRPYGIPYWIESQVGTRAIDGKVNIKQKVMMQND
;
A
#
# COMPACT_ATOMS: atom_id res chain seq x y z
N MET A 1 52.82 -15.96 52.45
CA MET A 1 52.49 -16.86 51.31
C MET A 1 51.04 -16.60 50.93
N THR A 2 50.82 -15.81 49.94
CA THR A 2 49.48 -15.54 49.43
C THR A 2 49.50 -15.66 47.90
N THR A 3 48.75 -16.58 47.44
CA THR A 3 48.61 -17.11 46.08
C THR A 3 48.10 -16.09 45.10
N LYS A 4 48.89 -15.78 44.07
CA LYS A 4 48.44 -15.15 42.81
C LYS A 4 47.88 -16.23 41.90
N THR A 5 46.57 -16.36 41.82
CA THR A 5 45.94 -17.16 40.76
C THR A 5 44.49 -16.68 40.54
N GLN A 6 44.31 -15.55 39.90
CA GLN A 6 43.04 -15.16 39.30
C GLN A 6 43.29 -14.00 38.35
N ASN A 7 43.56 -14.26 37.07
CA ASN A 7 43.39 -13.26 35.98
C ASN A 7 43.70 -13.84 34.58
N ARG A 8 43.50 -15.16 34.37
CA ARG A 8 43.68 -15.73 33.02
C ARG A 8 42.37 -16.11 32.29
N HIS A 9 41.22 -16.07 32.98
CA HIS A 9 39.95 -16.46 32.35
C HIS A 9 39.13 -15.29 31.78
N SER A 10 39.41 -14.05 32.20
CA SER A 10 38.69 -12.87 31.71
C SER A 10 39.17 -12.36 30.35
N ALA A 11 40.42 -12.61 29.98
CA ALA A 11 40.94 -12.17 28.66
C ALA A 11 40.49 -13.07 27.50
N ALA A 12 40.33 -14.39 27.77
CA ALA A 12 39.85 -15.32 26.74
C ALA A 12 38.35 -15.17 26.44
N ALA A 13 37.52 -14.80 27.43
CA ALA A 13 36.11 -14.56 27.25
C ALA A 13 35.82 -13.25 26.48
N MET A 14 36.65 -12.21 26.68
CA MET A 14 36.52 -10.97 25.91
C MET A 14 37.01 -11.08 24.46
N ALA A 15 38.01 -11.92 24.18
CA ALA A 15 38.44 -12.20 22.81
C ALA A 15 37.47 -13.05 22.04
N ALA A 16 36.71 -13.95 22.68
CA ALA A 16 35.65 -14.73 22.02
C ALA A 16 34.41 -13.89 21.72
N LEU A 17 34.10 -12.84 22.48
CA LEU A 17 32.97 -11.95 22.26
C LEU A 17 33.23 -10.95 21.11
N LEU A 18 34.48 -10.64 20.80
CA LEU A 18 34.85 -9.75 19.67
C LEU A 18 34.88 -10.45 18.30
N LEU A 19 34.85 -11.78 18.26
CA LEU A 19 34.83 -12.56 17.02
C LEU A 19 33.40 -12.84 16.47
N VAL A 20 32.38 -12.53 17.24
CA VAL A 20 30.95 -12.72 16.79
C VAL A 20 30.37 -11.47 16.16
N PHE A 21 31.00 -10.31 16.23
CA PHE A 21 30.60 -9.08 15.55
C PHE A 21 31.46 -8.76 14.32
N GLY A 22 31.90 -9.77 13.61
CA GLY A 22 32.17 -9.64 12.20
C GLY A 22 30.82 -9.45 11.49
N ALA A 23 30.15 -8.31 11.72
CA ALA A 23 29.07 -7.89 10.90
C ALA A 23 29.64 -7.74 9.48
N SER A 24 29.49 -8.78 8.65
CA SER A 24 29.55 -8.58 7.23
C SER A 24 28.57 -7.45 6.94
N THR A 25 29.06 -6.29 6.59
CA THR A 25 28.27 -5.25 5.95
C THR A 25 27.79 -5.87 4.66
N ALA A 26 26.67 -6.59 4.71
CA ALA A 26 25.99 -7.02 3.53
C ALA A 26 25.54 -5.74 2.82
N ASN A 27 26.32 -5.29 1.85
CA ASN A 27 25.94 -4.19 1.00
C ASN A 27 24.69 -4.65 0.28
N ALA A 28 23.56 -3.98 0.54
CA ALA A 28 22.32 -4.21 -0.17
C ALA A 28 22.58 -4.08 -1.69
N ARG A 29 22.21 -5.10 -2.43
CA ARG A 29 22.37 -5.14 -3.89
C ARG A 29 21.07 -4.78 -4.59
N SER A 30 21.21 -4.39 -5.83
CA SER A 30 20.08 -4.09 -6.69
C SER A 30 20.01 -5.08 -7.84
N TRP A 31 18.82 -5.60 -8.11
CA TRP A 31 18.57 -6.64 -9.10
C TRP A 31 17.43 -6.20 -10.02
N ARG A 32 17.58 -6.47 -11.31
CA ARG A 32 16.54 -6.21 -12.31
C ARG A 32 15.73 -7.48 -12.58
N ILE A 33 14.43 -7.33 -12.76
CA ILE A 33 13.50 -8.40 -13.12
C ILE A 33 12.81 -8.06 -14.43
N ASN A 34 12.91 -8.97 -15.40
CA ASN A 34 12.18 -8.90 -16.65
C ASN A 34 12.00 -10.29 -17.23
N ASN A 35 10.78 -10.66 -17.56
CA ASN A 35 10.46 -11.94 -18.17
C ASN A 35 10.81 -12.04 -19.67
N ASP A 36 11.17 -10.92 -20.31
CA ASP A 36 11.73 -10.89 -21.65
C ASP A 36 13.26 -11.10 -21.56
N GLU A 37 13.73 -12.29 -21.93
CA GLU A 37 15.13 -12.66 -21.87
C GLU A 37 16.04 -11.76 -22.73
N THR A 38 15.49 -11.10 -23.75
CA THR A 38 16.25 -10.14 -24.59
C THR A 38 16.68 -8.91 -23.82
N LYS A 39 16.01 -8.58 -22.72
CA LYS A 39 16.33 -7.43 -21.85
C LYS A 39 17.50 -7.67 -20.92
N LYS A 40 18.03 -8.91 -20.86
CA LYS A 40 19.20 -9.26 -20.04
C LYS A 40 19.07 -8.79 -18.59
N ALA A 41 17.90 -8.94 -17.98
CA ALA A 41 17.69 -8.72 -16.56
C ALA A 41 18.38 -9.82 -15.74
N ASN A 42 18.59 -9.59 -14.45
CA ASN A 42 19.22 -10.58 -13.57
C ASN A 42 18.33 -11.78 -13.34
N PHE A 43 17.01 -11.58 -13.28
CA PHE A 43 16.03 -12.65 -13.07
C PHE A 43 14.81 -12.45 -13.96
N THR A 44 14.16 -13.55 -14.32
CA THR A 44 12.94 -13.55 -15.12
C THR A 44 11.67 -13.36 -14.29
N SER A 45 11.76 -13.52 -12.97
CA SER A 45 10.63 -13.35 -12.04
C SER A 45 11.11 -13.07 -10.61
N ILE A 46 10.19 -12.60 -9.76
CA ILE A 46 10.45 -12.45 -8.33
C ILE A 46 10.71 -13.82 -7.70
N ASN A 47 9.95 -14.86 -8.09
CA ASN A 47 10.15 -16.22 -7.59
C ASN A 47 11.57 -16.74 -7.91
N ALA A 48 12.09 -16.47 -9.10
CA ALA A 48 13.47 -16.83 -9.46
C ALA A 48 14.49 -16.11 -8.57
N ALA A 49 14.29 -14.81 -8.32
CA ALA A 49 15.13 -14.05 -7.40
C ALA A 49 15.06 -14.57 -5.96
N MET A 50 13.87 -14.95 -5.47
CA MET A 50 13.71 -15.51 -4.13
C MET A 50 14.39 -16.86 -3.96
N SER A 51 14.53 -17.64 -5.04
CA SER A 51 15.22 -18.95 -5.05
C SER A 51 16.74 -18.83 -5.18
N SER A 52 17.26 -17.69 -5.61
CA SER A 52 18.71 -17.47 -5.77
C SER A 52 19.40 -17.20 -4.44
N GLU A 53 20.55 -17.83 -4.20
CA GLU A 53 21.40 -17.55 -3.04
C GLU A 53 22.07 -16.17 -3.11
N ASP A 54 22.17 -15.59 -4.31
CA ASP A 54 22.77 -14.25 -4.47
C ASP A 54 21.89 -13.14 -3.88
N VAL A 55 20.56 -13.32 -3.88
CA VAL A 55 19.61 -12.34 -3.33
C VAL A 55 19.55 -12.50 -1.82
N GLN A 56 19.94 -11.44 -1.11
CA GLN A 56 20.02 -11.41 0.33
C GLN A 56 18.95 -10.49 0.96
N ALA A 57 18.75 -10.66 2.26
CA ALA A 57 17.86 -9.77 3.02
C ALA A 57 18.39 -8.32 3.00
N GLY A 58 17.54 -7.39 2.58
CA GLY A 58 17.90 -5.98 2.42
C GLY A 58 18.10 -5.56 0.96
N ASP A 59 18.17 -6.50 0.04
CA ASP A 59 18.32 -6.21 -1.39
C ASP A 59 17.09 -5.52 -1.97
N THR A 60 17.29 -4.84 -3.10
CA THR A 60 16.24 -4.19 -3.87
C THR A 60 16.04 -4.90 -5.20
N LEU A 61 14.77 -5.22 -5.51
CA LEU A 61 14.37 -5.77 -6.80
C LEU A 61 13.62 -4.70 -7.59
N TYR A 62 14.02 -4.46 -8.83
CA TYR A 62 13.35 -3.54 -9.75
C TYR A 62 12.61 -4.32 -10.84
N LEU A 63 11.30 -4.11 -10.96
CA LEU A 63 10.56 -4.57 -12.13
C LEU A 63 10.84 -3.63 -13.29
N ASP A 64 11.40 -4.14 -14.37
CA ASP A 64 11.65 -3.35 -15.57
C ASP A 64 10.33 -2.94 -16.24
N PRO A 65 10.31 -1.79 -16.95
CA PRO A 65 9.15 -1.40 -17.75
C PRO A 65 8.72 -2.50 -18.74
N GLY A 66 7.41 -2.78 -18.76
CA GLY A 66 6.83 -3.83 -19.61
C GLY A 66 7.03 -5.26 -19.10
N CYS A 67 7.63 -5.46 -17.95
CA CYS A 67 7.71 -6.76 -17.30
C CYS A 67 6.31 -7.23 -16.88
N VAL A 68 5.92 -8.43 -17.37
CA VAL A 68 4.61 -9.03 -17.07
C VAL A 68 4.83 -10.42 -16.51
N ILE A 69 4.62 -10.59 -15.23
CA ILE A 69 4.86 -11.85 -14.52
C ILE A 69 3.59 -12.37 -13.86
N ALA A 70 3.46 -13.68 -13.78
CA ALA A 70 2.34 -14.35 -13.09
C ALA A 70 2.45 -14.19 -11.57
N SER A 71 1.64 -14.91 -10.80
CA SER A 71 1.65 -14.89 -9.34
C SER A 71 3.04 -15.07 -8.73
N GLN A 72 3.37 -14.25 -7.75
CA GLN A 72 4.69 -14.17 -7.13
C GLN A 72 4.63 -14.31 -5.61
N THR A 73 5.75 -14.74 -5.03
CA THR A 73 5.93 -14.81 -3.57
C THR A 73 7.22 -14.13 -3.16
N ILE A 74 7.15 -13.23 -2.18
CA ILE A 74 8.31 -12.61 -1.55
C ILE A 74 8.57 -13.34 -0.23
N SER A 75 9.62 -14.15 -0.19
CA SER A 75 10.01 -14.96 0.96
C SER A 75 11.25 -14.46 1.70
N LYS A 76 11.92 -13.44 1.17
CA LYS A 76 13.05 -12.75 1.79
C LYS A 76 12.72 -11.29 2.04
N ARG A 77 13.28 -10.69 3.09
CA ARG A 77 13.15 -9.26 3.37
C ARG A 77 13.83 -8.46 2.26
N ILE A 78 13.07 -7.84 1.39
CA ILE A 78 13.57 -7.04 0.27
C ILE A 78 12.73 -5.76 0.10
N THR A 79 13.25 -4.86 -0.72
CA THR A 79 12.44 -3.78 -1.31
C THR A 79 12.11 -4.15 -2.75
N LEU A 80 10.82 -4.20 -3.10
CA LEU A 80 10.37 -4.38 -4.47
C LEU A 80 9.91 -3.04 -5.03
N ILE A 81 10.50 -2.61 -6.14
CA ILE A 81 10.17 -1.34 -6.80
C ILE A 81 9.61 -1.65 -8.18
N GLY A 82 8.40 -1.16 -8.43
CA GLY A 82 7.74 -1.22 -9.72
C GLY A 82 7.92 0.08 -10.52
N THR A 83 7.19 0.16 -11.64
CA THR A 83 7.21 1.31 -12.56
C THR A 83 6.09 2.32 -12.32
N GLY A 84 5.31 2.13 -11.27
CA GLY A 84 4.01 2.80 -11.11
C GLY A 84 2.92 2.12 -11.95
N TYR A 85 1.75 2.75 -11.96
CA TYR A 85 0.58 2.30 -12.72
C TYR A 85 -0.06 3.47 -13.48
N LEU A 86 -0.92 3.20 -14.46
CA LEU A 86 -1.63 4.21 -15.27
C LEU A 86 -0.72 5.14 -16.11
N SER A 87 0.41 4.68 -16.60
CA SER A 87 1.22 5.52 -17.47
C SER A 87 0.81 5.36 -18.94
N LYS A 88 0.53 6.49 -19.59
CA LYS A 88 0.38 6.57 -21.06
C LYS A 88 1.74 6.65 -21.78
N ALA A 89 2.80 6.95 -21.06
CA ALA A 89 4.12 7.30 -21.65
C ALA A 89 5.10 6.14 -21.76
N HIS A 90 4.86 5.02 -21.09
CA HIS A 90 5.74 3.83 -21.14
C HIS A 90 5.02 2.58 -20.66
N PRO A 91 5.54 1.40 -21.04
CA PRO A 91 4.99 0.12 -20.62
C PRO A 91 5.02 -0.02 -19.09
N THR A 92 3.87 -0.28 -18.48
CA THR A 92 3.77 -0.57 -17.06
C THR A 92 4.23 -1.99 -16.79
N ALA A 93 5.00 -2.19 -15.72
CA ALA A 93 5.27 -3.52 -15.19
C ALA A 93 4.12 -3.96 -14.28
N TYR A 94 3.67 -5.21 -14.40
CA TYR A 94 2.60 -5.71 -13.54
C TYR A 94 2.65 -7.21 -13.29
N ILE A 95 2.05 -7.59 -12.17
CA ILE A 95 1.87 -8.98 -11.75
C ILE A 95 0.44 -9.38 -12.13
N THR A 96 0.29 -10.36 -13.03
CA THR A 96 -1.02 -10.78 -13.58
C THR A 96 -1.82 -11.69 -12.66
N GLY A 97 -1.42 -11.88 -11.45
CA GLY A 97 -2.08 -12.75 -10.49
C GLY A 97 -1.90 -12.22 -9.08
N GLY A 98 -1.70 -13.11 -8.12
CA GLY A 98 -1.50 -12.76 -6.72
C GLY A 98 -0.05 -12.44 -6.38
N LEU A 99 0.13 -11.54 -5.42
CA LEU A 99 1.41 -11.31 -4.75
C LEU A 99 1.30 -11.73 -3.29
N SER A 100 2.09 -12.73 -2.88
CA SER A 100 2.16 -13.17 -1.48
C SER A 100 3.42 -12.63 -0.82
N ILE A 101 3.28 -11.89 0.28
CA ILE A 101 4.40 -11.30 1.02
C ILE A 101 4.52 -12.03 2.35
N LYS A 102 5.52 -12.92 2.44
CA LYS A 102 5.76 -13.81 3.58
C LYS A 102 6.94 -13.40 4.46
N ALA A 103 7.71 -12.41 4.03
CA ALA A 103 8.86 -11.92 4.80
C ALA A 103 8.52 -10.61 5.50
N ALA A 104 8.79 -10.55 6.79
CA ALA A 104 8.64 -9.32 7.59
C ALA A 104 9.61 -8.22 7.13
N ASN A 105 9.27 -6.96 7.43
CA ASN A 105 10.05 -5.78 7.05
C ASN A 105 10.28 -5.66 5.53
N THR A 106 9.32 -6.08 4.74
CA THR A 106 9.34 -5.96 3.27
C THR A 106 8.65 -4.67 2.85
N LYS A 107 9.27 -3.94 1.91
CA LYS A 107 8.65 -2.78 1.25
C LYS A 107 8.33 -3.11 -0.20
N VAL A 108 7.12 -2.75 -0.63
CA VAL A 108 6.68 -2.84 -2.03
C VAL A 108 6.23 -1.46 -2.46
N GLU A 109 6.82 -0.93 -3.54
CA GLU A 109 6.57 0.43 -3.98
C GLU A 109 6.32 0.50 -5.49
N GLY A 110 5.28 1.23 -5.89
CA GLY A 110 4.96 1.47 -7.29
C GLY A 110 4.63 0.21 -8.11
N VAL A 111 4.15 -0.85 -7.47
CA VAL A 111 3.83 -2.13 -8.11
C VAL A 111 2.35 -2.18 -8.47
N TYR A 112 2.06 -2.65 -9.69
CA TYR A 112 0.72 -2.96 -10.12
C TYR A 112 0.48 -4.47 -10.07
N CYS A 113 -0.51 -4.90 -9.27
CA CYS A 113 -0.99 -6.27 -9.18
C CYS A 113 -2.44 -6.34 -9.67
N THR A 114 -2.70 -7.09 -10.74
CA THR A 114 -4.06 -7.21 -11.27
C THR A 114 -4.94 -8.18 -10.48
N GLY A 115 -4.34 -9.00 -9.64
CA GLY A 115 -5.01 -9.91 -8.72
C GLY A 115 -5.01 -9.39 -7.29
N TYR A 116 -4.86 -10.30 -6.35
CA TYR A 116 -4.85 -10.03 -4.91
C TYR A 116 -3.44 -9.83 -4.34
N VAL A 117 -3.37 -9.25 -3.14
CA VAL A 117 -2.15 -9.22 -2.35
C VAL A 117 -2.40 -9.91 -1.00
N TYR A 118 -1.61 -10.93 -0.69
CA TYR A 118 -1.58 -11.55 0.63
C TYR A 118 -0.46 -10.98 1.49
N VAL A 119 -0.84 -10.38 2.61
CA VAL A 119 0.06 -9.83 3.61
C VAL A 119 0.19 -10.86 4.73
N GLN A 120 1.26 -11.66 4.71
CA GLN A 120 1.42 -12.83 5.57
C GLN A 120 2.56 -12.69 6.59
N ALA A 121 3.02 -11.48 6.84
CA ALA A 121 4.03 -11.14 7.84
C ALA A 121 3.83 -9.72 8.37
N SER A 122 4.49 -9.38 9.47
CA SER A 122 4.41 -8.06 10.10
C SER A 122 5.40 -7.05 9.47
N TYR A 123 5.16 -5.76 9.73
CA TYR A 123 6.01 -4.65 9.27
C TYR A 123 6.17 -4.57 7.76
N ILE A 124 5.11 -4.87 7.02
CA ILE A 124 5.06 -4.74 5.57
C ILE A 124 4.58 -3.33 5.21
N ILE A 125 5.21 -2.73 4.20
CA ILE A 125 4.83 -1.44 3.64
C ILE A 125 4.48 -1.63 2.17
N LEU A 126 3.24 -1.30 1.80
CA LEU A 126 2.83 -1.09 0.40
C LEU A 126 2.67 0.41 0.18
N GLU A 127 3.41 0.95 -0.77
CA GLU A 127 3.41 2.38 -1.05
C GLU A 127 3.20 2.62 -2.54
N ARG A 128 2.28 3.51 -2.91
CA ARG A 128 1.99 3.83 -4.32
C ARG A 128 1.71 2.61 -5.20
N CYS A 129 1.12 1.57 -4.62
CA CYS A 129 0.76 0.35 -5.33
C CYS A 129 -0.67 0.41 -5.87
N LYS A 130 -0.91 -0.30 -6.98
CA LYS A 130 -2.27 -0.59 -7.46
C LYS A 130 -2.55 -2.08 -7.32
N VAL A 131 -3.71 -2.39 -6.73
CA VAL A 131 -4.22 -3.75 -6.59
C VAL A 131 -5.65 -3.76 -7.12
N ASP A 132 -5.90 -4.46 -8.23
CA ASP A 132 -7.25 -4.46 -8.84
C ASP A 132 -8.26 -5.27 -8.05
N SER A 133 -7.80 -6.22 -7.23
CA SER A 133 -8.64 -7.04 -6.38
C SER A 133 -8.49 -6.62 -4.91
N TYR A 134 -8.28 -7.54 -4.00
CA TYR A 134 -8.28 -7.31 -2.55
C TYR A 134 -6.90 -7.50 -1.93
N ILE A 135 -6.78 -6.99 -0.71
CA ILE A 135 -5.63 -7.22 0.17
C ILE A 135 -6.13 -7.97 1.41
N HIS A 136 -5.50 -9.10 1.74
CA HIS A 136 -5.93 -9.98 2.81
C HIS A 136 -4.75 -10.66 3.51
N THR A 137 -4.88 -11.03 4.77
CA THR A 137 -3.83 -11.77 5.49
C THR A 137 -3.76 -13.25 5.15
N ASN A 138 -4.79 -13.78 4.48
CA ASN A 138 -4.95 -15.22 4.21
C ASN A 138 -4.74 -16.09 5.47
N GLY A 139 -5.33 -15.67 6.58
CA GLY A 139 -5.27 -16.35 7.87
C GLY A 139 -3.96 -16.16 8.66
N ALA A 140 -2.98 -15.46 8.11
CA ALA A 140 -1.73 -15.18 8.81
C ALA A 140 -1.89 -14.03 9.81
N THR A 141 -1.07 -14.04 10.86
CA THR A 141 -0.87 -12.88 11.74
C THR A 141 0.03 -11.87 11.05
N ALA A 142 -0.45 -10.62 10.93
CA ALA A 142 0.28 -9.53 10.32
C ALA A 142 0.03 -8.25 11.11
N GLN A 143 1.05 -7.73 11.78
CA GLN A 143 0.96 -6.53 12.61
C GLN A 143 1.78 -5.39 11.99
N TYR A 144 1.39 -4.15 12.28
CA TYR A 144 2.11 -2.95 11.84
C TYR A 144 2.32 -2.88 10.32
N VAL A 145 1.28 -3.24 9.57
CA VAL A 145 1.27 -3.15 8.10
C VAL A 145 0.84 -1.75 7.69
N SER A 146 1.47 -1.22 6.65
CA SER A 146 1.21 0.14 6.16
C SER A 146 0.83 0.15 4.69
N PHE A 147 -0.30 0.76 4.38
CA PHE A 147 -0.74 1.06 3.01
C PHE A 147 -0.75 2.57 2.84
N ARG A 148 0.05 3.08 1.92
CA ARG A 148 0.18 4.51 1.68
C ARG A 148 0.02 4.85 0.21
N GLN A 149 -0.83 5.82 -0.10
CA GLN A 149 -1.03 6.30 -1.47
C GLN A 149 -1.39 5.18 -2.46
N CYS A 150 -2.08 4.13 -2.00
CA CYS A 150 -2.43 2.97 -2.81
C CYS A 150 -3.81 3.12 -3.45
N LEU A 151 -3.96 2.55 -4.66
CA LEU A 151 -5.23 2.37 -5.33
C LEU A 151 -5.67 0.90 -5.22
N ILE A 152 -6.78 0.63 -4.53
CA ILE A 152 -7.26 -0.71 -4.25
C ILE A 152 -8.66 -0.88 -4.83
N GLY A 153 -8.82 -1.86 -5.71
CA GLY A 153 -10.05 -2.08 -6.50
C GLY A 153 -11.15 -2.80 -5.74
N ASN A 154 -10.88 -3.34 -4.55
CA ASN A 154 -11.89 -4.01 -3.75
C ASN A 154 -11.70 -3.72 -2.25
N TYR A 155 -11.37 -4.69 -1.41
CA TYR A 155 -11.33 -4.52 0.03
C TYR A 155 -9.93 -4.75 0.64
N ILE A 156 -9.78 -4.26 1.87
CA ILE A 156 -8.67 -4.61 2.77
C ILE A 156 -9.24 -5.36 3.96
N GLU A 157 -8.71 -6.55 4.24
CA GLU A 157 -9.15 -7.38 5.35
C GLU A 157 -7.98 -7.89 6.19
N GLY A 158 -8.05 -7.61 7.48
CA GLY A 158 -7.19 -8.25 8.47
C GLY A 158 -7.66 -9.66 8.82
N LYS A 159 -6.98 -10.28 9.80
CA LYS A 159 -7.36 -11.62 10.30
C LYS A 159 -8.45 -11.54 11.35
N GLY A 160 -8.45 -10.51 12.19
CA GLY A 160 -9.38 -10.38 13.28
C GLY A 160 -9.22 -9.07 14.04
N THR A 161 -10.05 -8.92 15.09
CA THR A 161 -10.13 -7.71 15.93
C THR A 161 -9.38 -7.84 17.25
N THR A 162 -8.50 -8.82 17.37
CA THR A 162 -7.67 -9.02 18.56
C THR A 162 -6.29 -8.38 18.39
N SER A 163 -5.72 -7.93 19.49
CA SER A 163 -4.39 -7.29 19.52
C SER A 163 -3.26 -8.17 18.97
N ASN A 164 -3.47 -9.48 18.93
CA ASN A 164 -2.44 -10.44 18.51
C ASN A 164 -2.44 -10.74 17.01
N GLU A 165 -3.47 -10.32 16.27
CA GLU A 165 -3.63 -10.74 14.88
C GLU A 165 -3.34 -9.64 13.86
N THR A 166 -3.96 -8.47 13.98
CA THR A 166 -3.86 -7.36 13.02
C THR A 166 -3.68 -6.01 13.72
N LEU A 167 -2.77 -5.95 14.68
CA LEU A 167 -2.48 -4.76 15.46
C LEU A 167 -1.81 -3.66 14.61
N GLY A 168 -2.28 -2.44 14.76
CA GLY A 168 -1.57 -1.23 14.36
C GLY A 168 -1.38 -1.05 12.86
N TRP A 169 -2.34 -1.46 12.06
CA TRP A 169 -2.31 -1.18 10.63
C TRP A 169 -2.50 0.31 10.36
N THR A 170 -1.75 0.83 9.39
CA THR A 170 -1.90 2.20 8.90
C THR A 170 -2.42 2.18 7.47
N ILE A 171 -3.54 2.87 7.22
CA ILE A 171 -4.12 3.06 5.88
C ILE A 171 -4.22 4.57 5.67
N GLU A 172 -3.36 5.12 4.82
CA GLU A 172 -3.20 6.56 4.68
C GLU A 172 -3.07 6.99 3.22
N GLY A 173 -3.82 8.01 2.83
CA GLY A 173 -3.74 8.57 1.49
C GLY A 173 -4.16 7.59 0.39
N CYS A 174 -5.02 6.61 0.67
CA CYS A 174 -5.44 5.57 -0.25
C CYS A 174 -6.80 5.86 -0.88
N ILE A 175 -7.02 5.30 -2.09
CA ILE A 175 -8.33 5.22 -2.73
C ILE A 175 -8.73 3.75 -2.78
N ILE A 176 -9.78 3.38 -2.04
CA ILE A 176 -10.31 2.02 -1.94
C ILE A 176 -11.71 2.03 -2.57
N ARG A 177 -11.87 1.31 -3.69
CA ARG A 177 -13.10 1.27 -4.48
C ARG A 177 -13.70 -0.11 -4.41
N SER A 178 -14.55 -0.35 -3.44
CA SER A 178 -15.17 -1.65 -3.22
C SER A 178 -16.53 -1.74 -3.91
N GLY A 179 -16.81 -2.91 -4.47
CA GLY A 179 -18.15 -3.37 -4.83
C GLY A 179 -18.50 -4.63 -4.05
N TYR A 180 -17.99 -4.76 -2.81
CA TYR A 180 -18.12 -5.96 -2.02
C TYR A 180 -19.29 -5.86 -1.03
N SER A 181 -19.96 -6.98 -0.83
CA SER A 181 -21.17 -7.10 -0.01
C SER A 181 -20.96 -6.96 1.50
N ASP A 182 -19.72 -6.88 1.94
CA ASP A 182 -19.29 -6.74 3.32
C ASP A 182 -18.52 -5.41 3.52
N GLY A 183 -17.63 -5.27 4.49
CA GLY A 183 -16.84 -4.05 4.72
C GLY A 183 -15.72 -3.86 3.70
N SER A 184 -15.53 -2.61 3.26
CA SER A 184 -14.41 -2.27 2.37
C SER A 184 -13.06 -2.30 3.09
N VAL A 185 -13.02 -1.87 4.36
CA VAL A 185 -11.89 -2.06 5.27
C VAL A 185 -12.41 -2.74 6.52
N ARG A 186 -11.84 -3.89 6.88
CA ARG A 186 -12.40 -4.68 7.97
C ARG A 186 -11.42 -5.53 8.76
N SER A 187 -11.87 -5.93 9.96
CA SER A 187 -11.19 -6.86 10.85
C SER A 187 -9.80 -6.39 11.29
N LEU A 188 -9.73 -5.17 11.87
CA LEU A 188 -8.50 -4.53 12.31
C LEU A 188 -8.58 -4.15 13.80
N TYR A 189 -7.42 -4.18 14.47
CA TYR A 189 -7.24 -3.76 15.86
C TYR A 189 -6.27 -2.59 15.97
N ASN A 190 -6.69 -1.50 16.64
CA ASN A 190 -5.95 -0.24 16.77
C ASN A 190 -5.35 0.30 15.44
N PRO A 191 -6.11 0.37 14.34
CA PRO A 191 -5.60 0.93 13.11
C PRO A 191 -5.53 2.46 13.15
N ILE A 192 -4.71 3.03 12.26
CA ILE A 192 -4.79 4.42 11.83
C ILE A 192 -5.36 4.43 10.41
N ILE A 193 -6.55 5.00 10.24
CA ILE A 193 -7.23 5.12 8.95
C ILE A 193 -7.48 6.61 8.71
N ARG A 194 -6.64 7.24 7.88
CA ARG A 194 -6.73 8.68 7.67
C ARG A 194 -6.47 9.12 6.25
N ASN A 195 -7.08 10.23 5.87
CA ASN A 195 -6.90 10.83 4.55
C ASN A 195 -7.16 9.82 3.40
N ASN A 196 -8.24 9.03 3.48
CA ASN A 196 -8.58 8.05 2.46
C ASN A 196 -9.93 8.36 1.80
N TYR A 197 -10.13 7.86 0.58
CA TYR A 197 -11.45 7.57 0.04
C TYR A 197 -11.74 6.09 0.18
N ILE A 198 -12.81 5.76 0.91
CA ILE A 198 -13.28 4.38 1.09
C ILE A 198 -14.70 4.35 0.54
N LEU A 199 -14.81 3.83 -0.67
CA LEU A 199 -15.99 3.93 -1.51
C LEU A 199 -16.57 2.53 -1.73
N ASN A 200 -17.76 2.25 -1.18
CA ASN A 200 -18.47 0.99 -1.38
C ASN A 200 -19.72 1.20 -2.21
N SER A 201 -19.69 0.77 -3.45
CA SER A 201 -20.79 0.90 -4.42
C SER A 201 -21.79 -0.27 -4.44
N TYR A 202 -21.67 -1.23 -3.53
CA TYR A 202 -22.53 -2.42 -3.49
C TYR A 202 -23.97 -2.08 -3.09
N THR A 203 -24.94 -2.35 -3.98
CA THR A 203 -26.33 -1.88 -3.83
C THR A 203 -27.35 -2.94 -3.40
N SER A 204 -26.97 -4.21 -3.34
CA SER A 204 -27.93 -5.27 -2.98
C SER A 204 -28.44 -5.11 -1.55
N THR A 205 -29.74 -5.32 -1.35
CA THR A 205 -30.42 -5.28 -0.05
C THR A 205 -30.29 -6.58 0.75
N THR A 206 -29.71 -7.63 0.16
CA THR A 206 -29.55 -8.93 0.82
C THR A 206 -28.43 -8.92 1.86
N TYR A 207 -27.39 -8.14 1.60
CA TYR A 207 -26.19 -8.04 2.43
C TYR A 207 -26.10 -6.68 3.13
N SER A 208 -25.14 -6.53 3.99
CA SER A 208 -24.90 -5.35 4.82
C SER A 208 -23.57 -4.68 4.46
N PRO A 209 -23.49 -4.03 3.29
CA PRO A 209 -22.26 -3.35 2.89
C PRO A 209 -21.92 -2.22 3.86
N SER A 210 -20.64 -2.00 4.08
CA SER A 210 -20.12 -0.91 4.92
C SER A 210 -18.81 -0.35 4.36
N ALA A 211 -18.49 0.90 4.68
CA ALA A 211 -17.17 1.42 4.42
C ALA A 211 -16.15 0.78 5.38
N LEU A 212 -16.45 0.82 6.69
CA LEU A 212 -15.61 0.21 7.72
C LEU A 212 -16.42 -0.84 8.50
N ARG A 213 -15.79 -1.99 8.81
CA ARG A 213 -16.45 -3.04 9.55
C ARG A 213 -15.49 -3.80 10.47
N LYS A 214 -15.96 -4.12 11.70
CA LYS A 214 -15.18 -4.85 12.70
C LYS A 214 -13.81 -4.18 12.94
N ILE A 215 -13.85 -2.93 13.38
CA ILE A 215 -12.67 -2.16 13.78
C ILE A 215 -12.75 -1.98 15.29
N THR A 216 -11.72 -2.38 15.99
CA THR A 216 -11.65 -2.20 17.45
C THR A 216 -10.47 -1.31 17.81
N GLY A 217 -10.74 -0.19 18.45
CA GLY A 217 -9.75 0.83 18.80
C GLY A 217 -9.26 1.62 17.58
N GLY A 218 -8.27 2.48 17.79
CA GLY A 218 -7.62 3.21 16.72
C GLY A 218 -8.20 4.58 16.40
N LEU A 219 -7.66 5.18 15.33
CA LEU A 219 -7.97 6.52 14.86
C LEU A 219 -8.51 6.48 13.44
N ILE A 220 -9.68 7.07 13.23
CA ILE A 220 -10.36 7.18 11.93
C ILE A 220 -10.66 8.67 11.70
N GLU A 221 -9.87 9.32 10.85
CA GLU A 221 -9.98 10.78 10.65
C GLU A 221 -9.71 11.22 9.21
N ASN A 222 -10.27 12.36 8.83
CA ASN A 222 -10.04 13.03 7.55
C ASN A 222 -10.36 12.14 6.33
N ASN A 223 -11.25 11.16 6.47
CA ASN A 223 -11.63 10.29 5.36
C ASN A 223 -12.93 10.76 4.70
N VAL A 224 -13.12 10.33 3.45
CA VAL A 224 -14.42 10.29 2.79
C VAL A 224 -14.88 8.84 2.73
N LEU A 225 -15.94 8.52 3.47
CA LEU A 225 -16.48 7.17 3.63
C LEU A 225 -17.85 7.10 2.98
N LEU A 226 -17.91 6.69 1.71
CA LEU A 226 -19.16 6.57 0.97
C LEU A 226 -19.61 5.12 0.86
N ASN A 227 -20.88 4.89 1.15
CA ASN A 227 -21.51 3.57 1.12
C ASN A 227 -22.89 3.64 0.48
N ALA A 228 -23.39 2.52 -0.03
CA ALA A 228 -24.73 2.45 -0.58
C ALA A 228 -25.79 2.78 0.50
N LYS A 229 -26.87 3.46 0.09
CA LYS A 229 -28.02 3.71 0.94
C LYS A 229 -29.02 2.57 0.76
N ASN A 230 -29.08 1.67 1.71
CA ASN A 230 -30.11 0.64 1.79
C ASN A 230 -30.46 0.35 3.26
N THR A 231 -31.51 -0.40 3.51
CA THR A 231 -32.02 -0.68 4.86
C THR A 231 -31.06 -1.44 5.76
N ARG A 232 -30.01 -2.05 5.20
CA ARG A 232 -29.00 -2.82 5.93
C ARG A 232 -27.61 -2.19 5.87
N ALA A 233 -27.37 -1.25 4.96
CA ALA A 233 -26.09 -0.60 4.84
C ALA A 233 -25.80 0.30 6.05
N GLN A 234 -24.58 0.24 6.52
CA GLN A 234 -24.06 1.13 7.57
C GLN A 234 -22.67 1.57 7.17
N THR A 235 -22.40 2.87 7.21
CA THR A 235 -21.05 3.38 6.89
C THR A 235 -20.01 2.81 7.84
N LEU A 236 -20.36 2.73 9.13
CA LEU A 236 -19.55 2.13 10.19
C LEU A 236 -20.33 0.95 10.80
N TRP A 237 -19.80 -0.26 10.71
CA TRP A 237 -20.42 -1.47 11.26
C TRP A 237 -19.47 -2.16 12.24
N ASP A 238 -19.90 -2.38 13.49
CA ASP A 238 -19.06 -2.94 14.54
C ASP A 238 -17.72 -2.18 14.69
N VAL A 239 -17.79 -0.84 14.71
CA VAL A 239 -16.65 0.04 14.98
C VAL A 239 -16.72 0.45 16.44
N GLU A 240 -15.81 -0.07 17.26
CA GLU A 240 -15.86 0.03 18.70
C GLU A 240 -14.56 0.61 19.29
N ASN A 241 -14.67 1.36 20.40
CA ASN A 241 -13.53 1.89 21.14
C ASN A 241 -12.54 2.69 20.26
N SER A 242 -13.04 3.31 19.19
CA SER A 242 -12.26 4.05 18.19
C SER A 242 -12.55 5.55 18.29
N THR A 243 -11.54 6.37 18.02
CA THR A 243 -11.74 7.80 17.76
C THR A 243 -12.13 7.96 16.30
N VAL A 244 -13.36 8.46 16.05
CA VAL A 244 -13.91 8.70 14.72
C VAL A 244 -14.24 10.18 14.61
N GLN A 245 -13.43 10.93 13.86
CA GLN A 245 -13.55 12.40 13.82
C GLN A 245 -13.21 12.97 12.45
N ARG A 246 -13.85 14.11 12.13
CA ARG A 246 -13.51 14.87 10.93
C ARG A 246 -13.55 14.05 9.64
N ASN A 247 -14.49 13.13 9.54
CA ASN A 247 -14.76 12.39 8.30
C ASN A 247 -16.02 12.93 7.63
N VAL A 248 -16.11 12.75 6.32
CA VAL A 248 -17.34 12.94 5.55
C VAL A 248 -17.91 11.58 5.23
N MET A 249 -19.15 11.32 5.61
CA MET A 249 -19.75 9.98 5.60
C MET A 249 -21.11 9.93 4.92
N SER A 250 -21.38 8.88 4.17
CA SER A 250 -22.73 8.46 3.79
C SER A 250 -23.42 7.85 5.00
N CYS A 251 -24.06 8.63 5.81
CA CYS A 251 -24.74 8.13 7.00
C CYS A 251 -26.03 8.87 7.26
N ASP A 252 -26.93 8.24 8.00
CA ASP A 252 -28.10 8.88 8.58
C ASP A 252 -27.64 9.78 9.75
N GLU A 253 -27.80 11.06 9.58
CA GLU A 253 -27.39 12.07 10.56
C GLU A 253 -27.98 11.79 11.96
N THR A 254 -29.24 11.38 12.01
CA THR A 254 -29.93 11.11 13.28
C THR A 254 -29.32 9.96 14.04
N LYS A 255 -28.75 8.97 13.34
CA LYS A 255 -28.14 7.78 13.94
C LYS A 255 -26.70 8.02 14.39
N TYR A 256 -25.93 8.80 13.64
CA TYR A 256 -24.48 8.94 13.86
C TYR A 256 -24.10 10.24 14.58
N ALA A 257 -24.90 11.29 14.47
CA ALA A 257 -24.59 12.59 15.08
C ALA A 257 -24.38 12.51 16.61
N ALA A 258 -25.15 11.67 17.31
CA ALA A 258 -25.00 11.47 18.74
C ALA A 258 -23.76 10.65 19.12
N THR A 259 -23.36 9.71 18.27
CA THR A 259 -22.23 8.78 18.53
C THR A 259 -20.91 9.34 18.06
N TYR A 260 -20.92 10.08 16.95
CA TYR A 260 -19.74 10.61 16.28
C TYR A 260 -19.95 12.08 15.86
N PRO A 261 -20.08 13.02 16.81
CA PRO A 261 -20.54 14.40 16.57
C PRO A 261 -19.59 15.23 15.70
N ASP A 262 -18.32 14.88 15.66
CA ASP A 262 -17.30 15.65 14.93
C ASP A 262 -17.15 15.20 13.45
N ASN A 263 -18.18 14.57 12.88
CA ASN A 263 -18.16 14.12 11.49
C ASN A 263 -19.30 14.76 10.70
N ILE A 264 -19.14 14.86 9.39
CA ILE A 264 -20.17 15.32 8.47
C ILE A 264 -20.93 14.12 7.92
N CYS A 265 -22.22 14.01 8.24
CA CYS A 265 -23.13 13.02 7.69
C CYS A 265 -23.94 13.64 6.54
N LEU A 266 -23.85 13.03 5.36
CA LEU A 266 -24.50 13.56 4.16
C LEU A 266 -25.97 13.14 4.01
N ASP A 267 -26.39 12.10 4.70
CA ASP A 267 -27.67 11.40 4.52
C ASP A 267 -27.94 10.98 3.04
N LEU A 268 -26.88 10.72 2.31
CA LEU A 268 -26.88 10.33 0.91
C LEU A 268 -26.25 8.94 0.76
N GLY A 269 -26.75 8.15 -0.19
CA GLY A 269 -26.07 6.93 -0.61
C GLY A 269 -24.87 7.23 -1.51
N TYR A 270 -24.05 6.20 -1.81
CA TYR A 270 -22.86 6.36 -2.64
C TYR A 270 -23.11 7.11 -3.96
N ALA A 271 -24.11 6.67 -4.74
CA ALA A 271 -24.38 7.25 -6.05
C ALA A 271 -24.84 8.72 -6.01
N GLU A 272 -25.51 9.10 -4.93
CA GLU A 272 -25.99 10.46 -4.71
C GLU A 272 -24.88 11.36 -4.12
N ALA A 273 -24.06 10.81 -3.23
CA ALA A 273 -22.97 11.53 -2.58
C ALA A 273 -21.76 11.75 -3.50
N GLU A 274 -21.50 10.82 -4.41
CA GLU A 274 -20.34 10.88 -5.31
C GLU A 274 -20.25 12.19 -6.11
N PRO A 275 -21.30 12.67 -6.80
CA PRO A 275 -21.25 13.96 -7.52
C PRO A 275 -21.25 15.19 -6.62
N VAL A 276 -21.67 15.07 -5.36
CA VAL A 276 -21.61 16.15 -4.38
C VAL A 276 -20.17 16.32 -3.84
N VAL A 277 -19.47 15.20 -3.68
CA VAL A 277 -18.12 15.22 -3.09
C VAL A 277 -17.05 15.45 -4.16
N PHE A 278 -17.19 14.85 -5.34
CA PHE A 278 -16.14 14.82 -6.37
C PHE A 278 -16.50 15.64 -7.60
N ALA A 279 -15.52 16.34 -8.15
CA ALA A 279 -15.68 17.14 -9.36
C ALA A 279 -16.03 16.32 -10.60
N LYS A 280 -15.63 15.03 -10.65
CA LYS A 280 -15.83 14.09 -11.76
C LYS A 280 -15.28 14.59 -13.10
N THR A 281 -14.38 15.55 -13.06
CA THR A 281 -13.70 16.14 -14.22
C THR A 281 -12.23 15.67 -14.26
N GLY A 282 -11.67 15.66 -15.45
CA GLY A 282 -10.30 15.20 -15.65
C GLY A 282 -10.22 13.73 -16.06
N GLU A 283 -9.03 13.20 -16.07
CA GLU A 283 -8.74 11.81 -16.45
C GLU A 283 -8.17 11.03 -15.26
N ASP A 284 -8.24 9.71 -15.35
CA ASP A 284 -7.69 8.78 -14.35
C ASP A 284 -8.23 9.07 -12.94
N MET A 285 -7.37 9.06 -11.94
CA MET A 285 -7.77 9.32 -10.55
C MET A 285 -8.07 10.79 -10.26
N ASN A 286 -7.81 11.71 -11.19
CA ASN A 286 -8.19 13.11 -11.03
C ASN A 286 -9.71 13.32 -10.98
N ILE A 287 -10.49 12.37 -11.51
CA ILE A 287 -11.97 12.38 -11.36
C ILE A 287 -12.43 12.35 -9.89
N TYR A 288 -11.55 11.98 -8.98
CA TYR A 288 -11.80 11.99 -7.53
C TYR A 288 -11.25 13.24 -6.82
N ARG A 289 -10.84 14.29 -7.54
CA ARG A 289 -10.62 15.59 -6.94
C ARG A 289 -11.92 16.14 -6.37
N LEU A 290 -11.85 16.82 -5.24
CA LEU A 290 -13.04 17.39 -4.61
C LEU A 290 -13.68 18.45 -5.52
N ALA A 291 -15.01 18.47 -5.56
CA ALA A 291 -15.78 19.54 -6.19
C ALA A 291 -15.50 20.87 -5.50
N ASP A 292 -15.77 21.99 -6.17
CA ASP A 292 -15.45 23.32 -5.60
C ASP A 292 -16.24 23.63 -4.32
N ASP A 293 -17.46 23.15 -4.25
CA ASP A 293 -18.39 23.25 -3.12
C ASP A 293 -18.49 21.96 -2.30
N SER A 294 -17.52 21.06 -2.44
CA SER A 294 -17.50 19.78 -1.73
C SER A 294 -17.54 19.97 -0.22
N PRO A 295 -18.41 19.24 0.50
CA PRO A 295 -18.44 19.23 1.96
C PRO A 295 -17.15 18.68 2.60
N ALA A 296 -16.29 18.05 1.81
CA ALA A 296 -15.01 17.51 2.25
C ALA A 296 -13.87 18.54 2.26
N LYS A 297 -14.09 19.73 1.65
CA LYS A 297 -13.11 20.81 1.69
C LYS A 297 -13.07 21.48 3.07
N GLY A 298 -11.88 21.58 3.64
CA GLY A 298 -11.66 22.20 4.95
C GLY A 298 -12.30 21.46 6.11
N ALA A 299 -12.86 20.28 5.90
CA ALA A 299 -13.60 19.52 6.92
C ALA A 299 -12.70 18.71 7.86
N GLY A 300 -11.48 18.49 7.48
CA GLY A 300 -10.50 17.69 8.23
C GLY A 300 -9.94 18.39 9.46
N VAL A 301 -9.12 17.67 10.20
CA VAL A 301 -8.39 18.20 11.36
C VAL A 301 -7.50 19.36 10.91
N GLY A 302 -7.56 20.47 11.66
CA GLY A 302 -6.78 21.66 11.31
C GLY A 302 -7.28 22.44 10.10
N GLY A 303 -8.46 22.14 9.56
CA GLY A 303 -9.02 22.78 8.37
C GLY A 303 -8.46 22.24 7.05
N GLU A 304 -7.83 21.08 7.08
CA GLU A 304 -7.41 20.35 5.86
C GLU A 304 -8.62 19.79 5.12
N ASP A 305 -8.44 19.47 3.84
CA ASP A 305 -9.43 18.72 3.07
C ASP A 305 -9.48 17.26 3.54
N CYS A 306 -10.66 16.64 3.51
CA CYS A 306 -10.76 15.19 3.72
C CYS A 306 -10.38 14.43 2.45
N GLY A 307 -9.67 13.32 2.64
CA GLY A 307 -9.34 12.40 1.55
C GLY A 307 -7.86 12.41 1.13
N PRO A 308 -7.51 11.59 0.13
CA PRO A 308 -6.12 11.22 -0.14
C PRO A 308 -5.31 12.30 -0.86
N PHE A 309 -5.92 13.35 -1.38
CA PHE A 309 -5.21 14.45 -2.05
C PHE A 309 -4.75 15.56 -1.09
N ALA A 310 -5.05 15.40 0.20
CA ALA A 310 -4.64 16.30 1.28
C ALA A 310 -3.68 15.59 2.26
N GLY A 311 -3.31 16.29 3.35
CA GLY A 311 -2.44 15.77 4.39
C GLY A 311 -0.96 15.73 4.02
N ALA A 312 -0.17 15.12 4.89
CA ALA A 312 1.29 15.07 4.76
C ALA A 312 1.78 14.16 3.61
N MET A 313 0.93 13.25 3.14
CA MET A 313 1.26 12.29 2.08
C MET A 313 0.16 12.26 1.01
N PRO A 314 0.04 13.30 0.17
CA PRO A 314 -0.98 13.36 -0.86
C PRO A 314 -0.82 12.24 -1.90
N PHE A 315 -1.95 11.74 -2.39
CA PHE A 315 -2.01 10.64 -3.35
C PHE A 315 -1.31 10.96 -4.66
N VAL A 316 -0.46 10.06 -5.11
CA VAL A 316 0.28 10.14 -6.36
C VAL A 316 -0.47 9.39 -7.46
N VAL A 317 -1.06 10.12 -8.41
CA VAL A 317 -1.99 9.58 -9.41
C VAL A 317 -1.44 8.41 -10.21
N TYR A 318 -0.16 8.42 -10.53
CA TYR A 318 0.47 7.36 -11.33
C TYR A 318 1.25 6.33 -10.49
N GLY A 319 1.24 6.46 -9.18
CA GLY A 319 1.90 5.53 -8.26
C GLY A 319 3.41 5.49 -8.39
N ARG A 320 4.03 6.55 -8.90
CA ARG A 320 5.47 6.62 -9.06
C ARG A 320 6.14 7.31 -7.89
N PRO A 321 7.35 6.86 -7.52
CA PRO A 321 8.18 7.59 -6.59
C PRO A 321 8.53 8.96 -7.15
N TYR A 322 8.37 10.03 -6.37
CA TYR A 322 8.86 11.35 -6.73
C TYR A 322 10.40 11.36 -6.78
N GLY A 323 10.95 12.10 -7.75
CA GLY A 323 12.39 12.30 -7.83
C GLY A 323 13.21 11.09 -8.27
N ILE A 324 12.58 9.95 -8.56
CA ILE A 324 13.28 8.80 -9.13
C ILE A 324 13.20 8.87 -10.66
N PRO A 325 14.35 9.06 -11.34
CA PRO A 325 14.39 9.01 -12.79
C PRO A 325 13.99 7.62 -13.31
N TYR A 326 13.23 7.59 -14.39
CA TYR A 326 12.84 6.34 -15.04
C TYR A 326 13.00 6.46 -16.56
N TRP A 327 13.31 5.34 -17.15
CA TRP A 327 13.47 5.23 -18.59
C TRP A 327 12.10 5.23 -19.27
N ILE A 328 11.90 6.12 -20.24
CA ILE A 328 10.73 6.10 -21.14
C ILE A 328 11.06 5.43 -22.46
N GLU A 329 12.28 5.56 -22.91
CA GLU A 329 12.76 4.97 -24.14
C GLU A 329 14.21 4.55 -23.93
N SER A 330 14.55 3.33 -24.33
CA SER A 330 15.93 2.86 -24.38
C SER A 330 16.11 2.07 -25.67
N GLN A 331 16.87 2.62 -26.59
CA GLN A 331 17.28 1.93 -27.82
C GLN A 331 18.78 1.71 -27.72
N VAL A 332 19.17 0.45 -27.74
CA VAL A 332 20.57 0.04 -27.82
C VAL A 332 20.79 -0.56 -29.21
N GLY A 333 21.69 0.03 -29.96
CA GLY A 333 22.05 -0.51 -31.28
C GLY A 333 22.49 -1.96 -31.17
N THR A 334 21.98 -2.80 -32.03
CA THR A 334 22.32 -4.25 -32.08
C THR A 334 23.68 -4.50 -32.73
N ARG A 335 24.31 -3.49 -33.31
CA ARG A 335 25.56 -3.58 -34.04
C ARG A 335 26.48 -2.42 -33.69
N ALA A 336 27.74 -2.74 -33.44
CA ALA A 336 28.78 -1.72 -33.32
C ALA A 336 29.14 -1.16 -34.70
N ILE A 337 29.22 0.14 -34.85
CA ILE A 337 29.73 0.85 -36.03
C ILE A 337 30.97 1.61 -35.56
N ASP A 338 32.09 1.37 -36.20
CA ASP A 338 33.41 1.96 -35.83
C ASP A 338 33.74 1.72 -34.34
N GLY A 339 33.47 0.54 -33.83
CA GLY A 339 33.71 0.17 -32.43
C GLY A 339 32.77 0.85 -31.42
N LYS A 340 31.76 1.59 -31.87
CA LYS A 340 30.79 2.28 -31.03
C LYS A 340 29.39 1.67 -31.16
N VAL A 341 28.72 1.46 -30.03
CA VAL A 341 27.30 1.10 -29.98
C VAL A 341 26.48 2.36 -29.78
N ASN A 342 25.54 2.60 -30.68
CA ASN A 342 24.64 3.75 -30.55
C ASN A 342 23.59 3.46 -29.46
N ILE A 343 23.57 4.27 -28.42
CA ILE A 343 22.60 4.17 -27.31
C ILE A 343 21.80 5.45 -27.29
N LYS A 344 20.49 5.34 -27.53
CA LYS A 344 19.53 6.41 -27.36
C LYS A 344 18.69 6.11 -26.11
N GLN A 345 18.72 7.01 -25.16
CA GLN A 345 17.97 6.86 -23.92
C GLN A 345 17.19 8.14 -23.63
N LYS A 346 15.94 7.98 -23.26
CA LYS A 346 15.09 9.07 -22.76
C LYS A 346 14.69 8.76 -21.33
N VAL A 347 15.03 9.68 -20.45
CA VAL A 347 14.75 9.59 -19.01
C VAL A 347 13.74 10.68 -18.67
N MET A 348 12.76 10.36 -17.85
CA MET A 348 11.88 11.32 -17.21
C MET A 348 11.92 11.13 -15.70
N MET A 349 11.59 12.20 -15.00
CA MET A 349 11.38 12.20 -13.56
C MET A 349 9.99 12.79 -13.32
N GLN A 350 9.23 12.20 -12.42
CA GLN A 350 7.97 12.79 -12.01
C GLN A 350 8.30 14.01 -11.14
N ASN A 351 7.98 15.18 -11.64
CA ASN A 351 7.98 16.43 -10.89
C ASN A 351 6.52 16.68 -10.47
N ASP A 352 6.32 17.38 -9.37
CA ASP A 352 5.00 17.75 -8.82
C ASP A 352 4.13 18.50 -9.82
#